data_8d074e0778221a82bf78b31056bb8833
#
_entry.id   8d074e0778221a82bf78b31056bb8833
#
_cell.length_a   1.000
_cell.length_b   1.000
_cell.length_c   1.000
_cell.angle_alpha   90.00
_cell.angle_beta   90.00
_cell.angle_gamma   90.00
#
_symmetry.space_group_name_H-M   'P 1'
#
loop_
_entity.id
_entity.type
_entity.pdbx_description
1 polymer ?
#
loop_
_entity_poly.entity_id
_entity_poly.type
_entity_poly.pdbx_seq_one_letter_code
_entity_poly.pdbx_strand_id
1 'polypeptide(L)'
;MEINPKKQISKKYKTSLGYLEGTISIIVNTLLFVLKYWVGIKTFSIAIIADAWHTLSDSLTSLVVSIGFKVSSKPADKKHPYGHGQAEIISSVIIGTLLAIVGVNFLIASIQKFINHQSASYGNLAIIIFIISVIVKEGLAQFSIRAGKKINSQSLIADGWHHRSDALVSLMILVGIFAGRRFWWVDSIMGIAVSLVIFYTTYIILKKSISTLIGEEPSEDFEAEIRKIVANNMSHDVKLHHLHSHKYGDNKESTFHIRLPADMRLEEAHRISEKLEKKIKEGMDIEATIHVEPIRVTGSKKQPK
;
A
#
# COMPACT_ATOMS: atom_id res chain seq x y z
N MET A 1 -23.14 -16.19 33.72
CA MET A 1 -21.85 -15.64 33.27
C MET A 1 -22.16 -14.55 32.26
N GLU A 2 -22.25 -13.30 32.69
CA GLU A 2 -22.71 -12.14 31.90
C GLU A 2 -21.65 -11.84 30.83
N ILE A 3 -22.05 -11.97 29.58
CA ILE A 3 -21.26 -11.54 28.40
C ILE A 3 -21.33 -10.01 28.39
N ASN A 4 -20.27 -9.35 28.83
CA ASN A 4 -20.09 -7.91 28.74
C ASN A 4 -20.19 -7.49 27.25
N PRO A 5 -21.20 -6.73 26.80
CA PRO A 5 -21.29 -6.28 25.44
C PRO A 5 -20.27 -5.15 25.25
N LYS A 6 -19.02 -5.50 24.92
CA LYS A 6 -18.11 -4.52 24.32
C LYS A 6 -18.84 -3.97 23.11
N LYS A 7 -19.31 -2.72 23.23
CA LYS A 7 -20.02 -1.94 22.23
C LYS A 7 -19.43 -2.21 20.86
N GLN A 8 -20.07 -3.08 20.05
CA GLN A 8 -19.66 -3.33 18.67
C GLN A 8 -19.79 -2.00 17.94
N ILE A 9 -18.63 -1.35 17.70
CA ILE A 9 -18.58 -0.10 16.98
C ILE A 9 -19.13 -0.39 15.59
N SER A 10 -20.24 0.27 15.22
CA SER A 10 -20.91 0.08 13.93
C SER A 10 -19.93 0.20 12.77
N LYS A 11 -19.99 -0.72 11.80
CA LYS A 11 -19.18 -0.70 10.57
C LYS A 11 -19.25 0.68 9.90
N LYS A 12 -20.42 1.31 9.89
CA LYS A 12 -20.65 2.68 9.36
C LYS A 12 -19.81 3.74 10.09
N TYR A 13 -19.67 3.64 11.43
CA TYR A 13 -18.86 4.58 12.21
C TYR A 13 -17.35 4.39 11.93
N LYS A 14 -16.90 3.14 11.80
CA LYS A 14 -15.49 2.85 11.44
C LYS A 14 -15.14 3.45 10.07
N THR A 15 -15.99 3.23 9.09
CA THR A 15 -15.81 3.75 7.73
C THR A 15 -15.85 5.28 7.71
N SER A 16 -16.82 5.91 8.40
CA SER A 16 -16.93 7.36 8.49
C SER A 16 -15.70 8.01 9.14
N LEU A 17 -15.15 7.41 10.20
CA LEU A 17 -13.97 7.94 10.88
C LEU A 17 -12.71 7.82 10.01
N GLY A 18 -12.56 6.73 9.25
CA GLY A 18 -11.47 6.58 8.28
C GLY A 18 -11.54 7.60 7.14
N TYR A 19 -12.74 7.84 6.58
CA TYR A 19 -12.92 8.88 5.56
C TYR A 19 -12.64 10.29 6.10
N LEU A 20 -13.07 10.58 7.32
CA LEU A 20 -12.82 11.88 7.94
C LEU A 20 -11.32 12.12 8.12
N GLU A 21 -10.60 11.14 8.64
CA GLU A 21 -9.15 11.20 8.83
C GLU A 21 -8.41 11.39 7.51
N GLY A 22 -8.68 10.56 6.49
CA GLY A 22 -8.06 10.69 5.17
C GLY A 22 -8.35 12.03 4.50
N THR A 23 -9.58 12.56 4.62
CA THR A 23 -9.94 13.87 4.06
C THR A 23 -9.19 15.01 4.77
N ILE A 24 -9.12 14.99 6.09
CA ILE A 24 -8.38 15.98 6.88
C ILE A 24 -6.89 15.92 6.52
N SER A 25 -6.32 14.72 6.43
CA SER A 25 -4.90 14.50 6.05
C SER A 25 -4.60 15.09 4.67
N ILE A 26 -5.43 14.83 3.65
CA ILE A 26 -5.26 15.39 2.31
C ILE A 26 -5.31 16.91 2.31
N ILE A 27 -6.31 17.51 2.97
CA ILE A 27 -6.46 18.97 3.02
C ILE A 27 -5.25 19.60 3.72
N VAL A 28 -4.87 19.08 4.87
CA VAL A 28 -3.76 19.62 5.68
C VAL A 28 -2.43 19.47 4.93
N ASN A 29 -2.15 18.31 4.36
CA ASN A 29 -0.92 18.09 3.59
C ASN A 29 -0.86 19.00 2.34
N THR A 30 -1.98 19.21 1.66
CA THR A 30 -2.04 20.11 0.52
C THR A 30 -1.77 21.58 0.93
N LEU A 31 -2.32 22.03 2.06
CA LEU A 31 -2.05 23.36 2.60
C LEU A 31 -0.58 23.50 3.02
N LEU A 32 -0.04 22.51 3.71
CA LEU A 32 1.39 22.52 4.09
C LEU A 32 2.30 22.48 2.86
N PHE A 33 1.97 21.73 1.82
CA PHE A 33 2.69 21.77 0.54
C PHE A 33 2.75 23.19 -0.02
N VAL A 34 1.62 23.88 -0.16
CA VAL A 34 1.56 25.23 -0.73
C VAL A 34 2.43 26.18 0.09
N LEU A 35 2.34 26.13 1.42
CA LEU A 35 3.12 27.01 2.30
C LEU A 35 4.63 26.71 2.23
N LYS A 36 5.02 25.44 2.28
CA LYS A 36 6.42 25.00 2.19
C LYS A 36 7.00 25.33 0.82
N TYR A 37 6.26 25.04 -0.26
CA TYR A 37 6.70 25.31 -1.62
C TYR A 37 6.93 26.81 -1.86
N TRP A 38 5.98 27.63 -1.43
CA TRP A 38 6.11 29.09 -1.52
C TRP A 38 7.33 29.60 -0.77
N VAL A 39 7.55 29.16 0.47
CA VAL A 39 8.71 29.59 1.24
C VAL A 39 10.01 29.02 0.69
N GLY A 40 10.00 27.81 0.16
CA GLY A 40 11.16 27.18 -0.48
C GLY A 40 11.66 27.99 -1.68
N ILE A 41 10.74 28.47 -2.54
CA ILE A 41 11.08 29.39 -3.65
C ILE A 41 11.65 30.70 -3.11
N LYS A 42 11.01 31.32 -2.12
CA LYS A 42 11.44 32.60 -1.53
C LYS A 42 12.82 32.51 -0.88
N THR A 43 13.19 31.37 -0.34
CA THR A 43 14.49 31.19 0.35
C THR A 43 15.56 30.57 -0.55
N PHE A 44 15.22 30.18 -1.78
CA PHE A 44 16.09 29.41 -2.68
C PHE A 44 16.60 28.13 -2.04
N SER A 45 15.79 27.52 -1.17
CA SER A 45 16.13 26.28 -0.46
C SER A 45 15.62 25.07 -1.21
N ILE A 46 16.54 24.25 -1.71
CA ILE A 46 16.20 22.99 -2.38
C ILE A 46 15.65 21.98 -1.36
N ALA A 47 16.19 21.97 -0.14
CA ALA A 47 15.70 21.10 0.92
C ALA A 47 14.22 21.35 1.25
N ILE A 48 13.83 22.63 1.37
CA ILE A 48 12.43 23.00 1.65
C ILE A 48 11.52 22.65 0.48
N ILE A 49 11.95 22.87 -0.77
CA ILE A 49 11.17 22.52 -1.96
C ILE A 49 11.02 21.00 -2.06
N ALA A 50 12.07 20.22 -1.81
CA ALA A 50 12.01 18.77 -1.82
C ALA A 50 11.08 18.23 -0.74
N ASP A 51 11.11 18.78 0.47
CA ASP A 51 10.19 18.42 1.56
C ASP A 51 8.73 18.83 1.26
N ALA A 52 8.52 19.95 0.57
CA ALA A 52 7.19 20.30 0.06
C ALA A 52 6.66 19.23 -0.90
N TRP A 53 7.45 18.83 -1.89
CA TRP A 53 7.07 17.77 -2.82
C TRP A 53 6.84 16.43 -2.14
N HIS A 54 7.61 16.10 -1.10
CA HIS A 54 7.36 14.91 -0.28
C HIS A 54 5.98 15.01 0.39
N THR A 55 5.67 16.15 1.02
CA THR A 55 4.35 16.39 1.63
C THR A 55 3.19 16.32 0.61
N LEU A 56 3.40 16.78 -0.62
CA LEU A 56 2.40 16.64 -1.71
C LEU A 56 2.24 15.19 -2.12
N SER A 57 3.33 14.42 -2.17
CA SER A 57 3.26 13.01 -2.56
C SER A 57 2.40 12.18 -1.61
N ASP A 58 2.40 12.49 -0.32
CA ASP A 58 1.52 11.85 0.67
C ASP A 58 0.04 12.10 0.32
N SER A 59 -0.31 13.35 -0.05
CA SER A 59 -1.66 13.71 -0.51
C SER A 59 -2.02 13.06 -1.84
N LEU A 60 -1.08 13.04 -2.79
CA LEU A 60 -1.31 12.44 -4.11
C LEU A 60 -1.51 10.93 -4.00
N THR A 61 -0.74 10.25 -3.17
CA THR A 61 -0.91 8.82 -2.91
C THR A 61 -2.32 8.54 -2.37
N SER A 62 -2.78 9.31 -1.38
CA SER A 62 -4.14 9.19 -0.82
C SER A 62 -5.23 9.51 -1.85
N LEU A 63 -5.02 10.54 -2.68
CA LEU A 63 -5.97 10.93 -3.74
C LEU A 63 -6.07 9.85 -4.83
N VAL A 64 -4.92 9.32 -5.25
CA VAL A 64 -4.90 8.30 -6.31
C VAL A 64 -5.42 6.96 -5.81
N VAL A 65 -5.14 6.59 -4.57
CA VAL A 65 -5.81 5.45 -3.93
C VAL A 65 -7.33 5.65 -3.97
N SER A 66 -7.82 6.85 -3.67
CA SER A 66 -9.26 7.16 -3.72
C SER A 66 -9.84 7.09 -5.14
N ILE A 67 -9.12 7.63 -6.14
CA ILE A 67 -9.55 7.57 -7.57
C ILE A 67 -9.41 6.13 -8.09
N GLY A 68 -8.28 5.48 -7.79
CA GLY A 68 -8.00 4.09 -8.13
C GLY A 68 -9.09 3.18 -7.57
N PHE A 69 -9.48 3.37 -6.31
CA PHE A 69 -10.58 2.65 -5.67
C PHE A 69 -11.92 2.87 -6.38
N LYS A 70 -12.21 4.10 -6.80
CA LYS A 70 -13.44 4.41 -7.57
C LYS A 70 -13.46 3.75 -8.96
N VAL A 71 -12.31 3.63 -9.61
CA VAL A 71 -12.18 2.93 -10.90
C VAL A 71 -12.16 1.43 -10.68
N SER A 72 -11.44 0.94 -9.69
CA SER A 72 -11.31 -0.48 -9.37
C SER A 72 -12.63 -1.09 -8.90
N SER A 73 -13.50 -0.31 -8.27
CA SER A 73 -14.83 -0.75 -7.84
C SER A 73 -15.84 -0.93 -8.98
N LYS A 74 -15.46 -0.62 -10.24
CA LYS A 74 -16.33 -0.95 -11.40
C LYS A 74 -16.37 -2.47 -11.57
N PRO A 75 -17.59 -3.03 -11.71
CA PRO A 75 -17.74 -4.47 -11.90
C PRO A 75 -17.09 -4.93 -13.22
N ALA A 76 -16.90 -6.22 -13.33
CA ALA A 76 -16.48 -6.86 -14.58
C ALA A 76 -17.41 -6.46 -15.75
N ASP A 77 -16.82 -6.22 -16.91
CA ASP A 77 -17.51 -5.94 -18.17
C ASP A 77 -16.97 -6.84 -19.29
N LYS A 78 -17.53 -6.71 -20.50
CA LYS A 78 -17.09 -7.53 -21.65
C LYS A 78 -15.62 -7.34 -22.03
N LYS A 79 -15.02 -6.18 -21.74
CA LYS A 79 -13.61 -5.87 -22.06
C LYS A 79 -12.68 -6.29 -20.91
N HIS A 80 -13.17 -6.23 -19.67
CA HIS A 80 -12.43 -6.56 -18.46
C HIS A 80 -13.19 -7.60 -17.64
N PRO A 81 -13.17 -8.90 -18.04
CA PRO A 81 -13.95 -9.95 -17.38
C PRO A 81 -13.61 -10.15 -15.89
N TYR A 82 -12.37 -9.86 -15.50
CA TYR A 82 -11.90 -9.93 -14.11
C TYR A 82 -12.13 -8.62 -13.32
N GLY A 83 -12.84 -7.65 -13.91
CA GLY A 83 -13.07 -6.33 -13.31
C GLY A 83 -11.91 -5.35 -13.52
N HIS A 84 -12.00 -4.21 -12.87
CA HIS A 84 -11.06 -3.09 -13.03
C HIS A 84 -10.11 -2.94 -11.84
N GLY A 85 -10.04 -3.93 -10.97
CA GLY A 85 -9.34 -3.85 -9.69
C GLY A 85 -7.84 -3.50 -9.78
N GLN A 86 -7.18 -3.86 -10.87
CA GLN A 86 -5.76 -3.52 -11.08
C GLN A 86 -5.51 -2.05 -11.38
N ALA A 87 -6.55 -1.25 -11.69
CA ALA A 87 -6.40 0.18 -11.96
C ALA A 87 -5.78 0.94 -10.77
N GLU A 88 -6.07 0.52 -9.54
CA GLU A 88 -5.46 1.07 -8.32
C GLU A 88 -3.95 0.84 -8.29
N ILE A 89 -3.52 -0.38 -8.60
CA ILE A 89 -2.10 -0.77 -8.56
C ILE A 89 -1.33 -0.06 -9.68
N ILE A 90 -1.90 0.02 -10.88
CA ILE A 90 -1.32 0.75 -12.03
C ILE A 90 -1.14 2.23 -11.67
N SER A 91 -2.14 2.83 -11.03
CA SER A 91 -2.07 4.22 -10.56
C SER A 91 -0.93 4.42 -9.56
N SER A 92 -0.72 3.47 -8.64
CA SER A 92 0.38 3.51 -7.68
C SER A 92 1.75 3.41 -8.37
N VAL A 93 1.88 2.62 -9.44
CA VAL A 93 3.12 2.54 -10.25
C VAL A 93 3.40 3.87 -10.95
N ILE A 94 2.36 4.50 -11.53
CA ILE A 94 2.51 5.81 -12.20
C ILE A 94 3.02 6.85 -11.20
N ILE A 95 2.42 6.93 -10.01
CA ILE A 95 2.85 7.88 -8.96
C ILE A 95 4.27 7.59 -8.50
N GLY A 96 4.58 6.34 -8.18
CA GLY A 96 5.94 5.96 -7.80
C GLY A 96 6.97 6.37 -8.85
N THR A 97 6.64 6.22 -10.13
CA THR A 97 7.53 6.65 -11.24
C THR A 97 7.70 8.17 -11.28
N LEU A 98 6.62 8.94 -11.12
CA LEU A 98 6.70 10.40 -11.07
C LEU A 98 7.51 10.88 -9.86
N LEU A 99 7.35 10.26 -8.70
CA LEU A 99 8.15 10.54 -7.51
C LEU A 99 9.63 10.21 -7.69
N ALA A 100 9.96 9.12 -8.39
CA ALA A 100 11.34 8.79 -8.73
C ALA A 100 11.98 9.93 -9.56
N ILE A 101 11.27 10.44 -10.58
CA ILE A 101 11.75 11.54 -11.42
C ILE A 101 11.97 12.80 -10.57
N VAL A 102 11.03 13.13 -9.69
CA VAL A 102 11.14 14.27 -8.77
C VAL A 102 12.35 14.10 -7.84
N GLY A 103 12.54 12.93 -7.25
CA GLY A 103 13.69 12.60 -6.39
C GLY A 103 15.03 12.75 -7.10
N VAL A 104 15.14 12.27 -8.35
CA VAL A 104 16.35 12.43 -9.18
C VAL A 104 16.65 13.91 -9.42
N ASN A 105 15.65 14.69 -9.80
CA ASN A 105 15.82 16.12 -10.06
C ASN A 105 16.31 16.87 -8.82
N PHE A 106 15.74 16.59 -7.63
CA PHE A 106 16.18 17.20 -6.38
C PHE A 106 17.57 16.76 -5.96
N LEU A 107 17.93 15.50 -6.18
CA LEU A 107 19.28 15.01 -5.90
C LEU A 107 20.32 15.76 -6.77
N ILE A 108 20.08 15.82 -8.09
CA ILE A 108 20.96 16.53 -9.02
C ILE A 108 21.07 18.02 -8.66
N ALA A 109 19.94 18.69 -8.40
CA ALA A 109 19.92 20.10 -8.02
C ALA A 109 20.66 20.36 -6.70
N SER A 110 20.52 19.46 -5.71
CA SER A 110 21.23 19.56 -4.42
C SER A 110 22.74 19.40 -4.59
N ILE A 111 23.17 18.43 -5.42
CA ILE A 111 24.60 18.23 -5.74
C ILE A 111 25.17 19.44 -6.48
N GLN A 112 24.48 19.94 -7.49
CA GLN A 112 24.91 21.13 -8.24
C GLN A 112 25.03 22.35 -7.32
N LYS A 113 24.05 22.55 -6.42
CA LYS A 113 24.07 23.63 -5.43
C LYS A 113 25.27 23.51 -4.48
N PHE A 114 25.60 22.26 -4.06
CA PHE A 114 26.78 21.98 -3.24
C PHE A 114 28.08 22.30 -3.97
N ILE A 115 28.24 21.86 -5.21
CA ILE A 115 29.44 22.12 -6.03
C ILE A 115 29.61 23.62 -6.29
N ASN A 116 28.51 24.33 -6.56
CA ASN A 116 28.53 25.75 -6.86
C ASN A 116 28.60 26.65 -5.60
N HIS A 117 28.73 26.07 -4.40
CA HIS A 117 28.80 26.81 -3.13
C HIS A 117 27.63 27.77 -2.90
N GLN A 118 26.43 27.43 -3.40
CA GLN A 118 25.26 28.28 -3.30
C GLN A 118 24.57 28.10 -1.94
N SER A 119 24.35 29.23 -1.24
CA SER A 119 23.61 29.22 0.03
C SER A 119 22.12 29.42 -0.17
N ALA A 120 21.30 28.95 0.79
CA ALA A 120 19.90 29.32 0.93
C ALA A 120 19.79 30.56 1.84
N SER A 121 18.79 31.39 1.56
CA SER A 121 18.53 32.60 2.37
C SER A 121 17.33 32.36 3.28
N TYR A 122 17.57 31.82 4.45
CA TYR A 122 16.53 31.51 5.41
C TYR A 122 16.02 32.73 6.18
N GLY A 123 14.81 33.19 5.87
CA GLY A 123 14.09 34.20 6.62
C GLY A 123 13.32 33.62 7.83
N ASN A 124 12.80 34.51 8.68
CA ASN A 124 11.97 34.12 9.82
C ASN A 124 10.68 33.39 9.39
N LEU A 125 10.19 33.67 8.17
CA LEU A 125 9.00 33.02 7.61
C LEU A 125 9.19 31.51 7.45
N ALA A 126 10.40 31.07 7.03
CA ALA A 126 10.70 29.62 6.94
C ALA A 126 10.60 28.96 8.32
N ILE A 127 11.14 29.59 9.34
CA ILE A 127 11.07 29.08 10.72
C ILE A 127 9.61 28.92 11.16
N ILE A 128 8.79 29.95 10.95
CA ILE A 128 7.37 29.94 11.35
C ILE A 128 6.61 28.80 10.64
N ILE A 129 6.80 28.66 9.32
CA ILE A 129 6.11 27.62 8.54
C ILE A 129 6.55 26.23 8.99
N PHE A 130 7.84 26.00 9.28
CA PHE A 130 8.29 24.70 9.74
C PHE A 130 7.87 24.38 11.19
N ILE A 131 7.76 25.38 12.07
CA ILE A 131 7.15 25.21 13.39
C ILE A 131 5.68 24.79 13.24
N ILE A 132 4.92 25.48 12.39
CA ILE A 132 3.53 25.12 12.09
C ILE A 132 3.45 23.71 11.51
N SER A 133 4.34 23.35 10.57
CA SER A 133 4.39 22.03 9.97
C SER A 133 4.59 20.93 11.02
N VAL A 134 5.54 21.09 11.94
CA VAL A 134 5.81 20.12 13.02
C VAL A 134 4.58 19.95 13.91
N ILE A 135 3.98 21.08 14.36
CA ILE A 135 2.81 21.05 15.26
C ILE A 135 1.61 20.37 14.57
N VAL A 136 1.35 20.73 13.32
CA VAL A 136 0.21 20.22 12.56
C VAL A 136 0.39 18.73 12.24
N LYS A 137 1.59 18.32 11.80
CA LYS A 137 1.90 16.90 11.51
C LYS A 137 1.83 16.03 12.78
N GLU A 138 2.35 16.51 13.93
CA GLU A 138 2.20 15.78 15.19
C GLU A 138 0.72 15.76 15.67
N GLY A 139 -0.03 16.83 15.42
CA GLY A 139 -1.48 16.86 15.68
C GLY A 139 -2.24 15.82 14.88
N LEU A 140 -1.94 15.68 13.56
CA LEU A 140 -2.48 14.62 12.70
C LEU A 140 -2.08 13.24 13.21
N ALA A 141 -0.81 13.04 13.55
CA ALA A 141 -0.31 11.78 14.09
C ALA A 141 -1.10 11.33 15.31
N GLN A 142 -1.29 12.24 16.26
CA GLN A 142 -2.06 11.92 17.47
C GLN A 142 -3.55 11.66 17.18
N PHE A 143 -4.13 12.41 16.22
CA PHE A 143 -5.51 12.19 15.79
C PHE A 143 -5.68 10.80 15.17
N SER A 144 -4.85 10.43 14.19
CA SER A 144 -4.90 9.15 13.49
C SER A 144 -4.64 7.97 14.43
N ILE A 145 -3.63 8.07 15.33
CA ILE A 145 -3.35 7.03 16.33
C ILE A 145 -4.52 6.84 17.30
N ARG A 146 -5.11 7.95 17.81
CA ARG A 146 -6.26 7.86 18.72
C ARG A 146 -7.50 7.30 18.03
N ALA A 147 -7.78 7.76 16.81
CA ALA A 147 -8.86 7.25 15.98
C ALA A 147 -8.69 5.76 15.70
N GLY A 148 -7.48 5.35 15.28
CA GLY A 148 -7.15 3.96 15.00
C GLY A 148 -7.30 3.04 16.20
N LYS A 149 -6.81 3.45 17.36
CA LYS A 149 -7.01 2.71 18.63
C LYS A 149 -8.49 2.58 19.00
N LYS A 150 -9.29 3.65 18.79
CA LYS A 150 -10.72 3.65 19.13
C LYS A 150 -11.53 2.65 18.30
N ILE A 151 -11.17 2.45 17.03
CA ILE A 151 -11.90 1.54 16.13
C ILE A 151 -11.15 0.23 15.85
N ASN A 152 -10.02 -0.02 16.50
CA ASN A 152 -9.12 -1.15 16.28
C ASN A 152 -8.67 -1.25 14.79
N SER A 153 -8.29 -0.11 14.19
CA SER A 153 -7.79 -0.04 12.81
C SER A 153 -6.27 0.10 12.81
N GLN A 154 -5.56 -0.96 12.37
CA GLN A 154 -4.11 -0.94 12.26
C GLN A 154 -3.63 0.02 11.17
N SER A 155 -4.42 0.20 10.09
CA SER A 155 -4.08 1.14 9.01
C SER A 155 -4.05 2.59 9.50
N LEU A 156 -5.06 3.02 10.29
CA LEU A 156 -5.05 4.37 10.88
C LEU A 156 -3.92 4.58 11.90
N ILE A 157 -3.57 3.53 12.65
CA ILE A 157 -2.42 3.60 13.57
C ILE A 157 -1.13 3.75 12.77
N ALA A 158 -0.96 2.99 11.69
CA ALA A 158 0.21 3.08 10.83
C ALA A 158 0.33 4.45 10.15
N ASP A 159 -0.79 5.01 9.67
CA ASP A 159 -0.85 6.35 9.09
C ASP A 159 -0.46 7.43 10.12
N GLY A 160 -0.94 7.31 11.35
CA GLY A 160 -0.51 8.19 12.44
C GLY A 160 0.99 8.12 12.75
N TRP A 161 1.61 6.94 12.66
CA TRP A 161 3.07 6.82 12.77
C TRP A 161 3.79 7.43 11.57
N HIS A 162 3.22 7.33 10.36
CA HIS A 162 3.73 8.01 9.17
C HIS A 162 3.74 9.53 9.36
N HIS A 163 2.63 10.14 9.77
CA HIS A 163 2.57 11.58 10.09
C HIS A 163 3.57 12.01 11.17
N ARG A 164 3.84 11.15 12.16
CA ARG A 164 4.87 11.42 13.16
C ARG A 164 6.28 11.41 12.56
N SER A 165 6.55 10.49 11.65
CA SER A 165 7.82 10.48 10.92
C SER A 165 8.01 11.75 10.10
N ASP A 166 6.96 12.25 9.45
CA ASP A 166 6.98 13.52 8.71
C ASP A 166 7.19 14.73 9.63
N ALA A 167 6.61 14.70 10.83
CA ALA A 167 6.86 15.73 11.84
C ALA A 167 8.35 15.77 12.23
N LEU A 168 8.99 14.61 12.39
CA LEU A 168 10.42 14.51 12.67
C LEU A 168 11.28 15.02 11.50
N VAL A 169 10.92 14.71 10.24
CA VAL A 169 11.60 15.26 9.06
C VAL A 169 11.47 16.78 9.03
N SER A 170 10.26 17.31 9.25
CA SER A 170 10.06 18.78 9.31
C SER A 170 10.85 19.42 10.47
N LEU A 171 10.98 18.73 11.61
CA LEU A 171 11.82 19.18 12.73
C LEU A 171 13.31 19.19 12.37
N MET A 172 13.80 18.15 11.68
CA MET A 172 15.18 18.10 11.19
C MET A 172 15.48 19.25 10.23
N ILE A 173 14.55 19.57 9.33
CA ILE A 173 14.69 20.71 8.41
C ILE A 173 14.67 22.02 9.20
N LEU A 174 13.82 22.16 10.21
CA LEU A 174 13.79 23.34 11.08
C LEU A 174 15.15 23.56 11.77
N VAL A 175 15.76 22.53 12.32
CA VAL A 175 17.11 22.57 12.88
C VAL A 175 18.13 22.96 11.80
N GLY A 176 18.01 22.40 10.61
CA GLY A 176 18.86 22.71 9.47
C GLY A 176 18.73 24.18 9.00
N ILE A 177 17.55 24.79 9.10
CA ILE A 177 17.36 26.23 8.80
C ILE A 177 18.22 27.09 9.73
N PHE A 178 18.32 26.78 11.01
CA PHE A 178 19.20 27.51 11.94
C PHE A 178 20.67 27.30 11.61
N ALA A 179 21.10 26.07 11.32
CA ALA A 179 22.48 25.78 10.93
C ALA A 179 22.83 26.39 9.55
N GLY A 180 21.89 26.40 8.61
CA GLY A 180 22.06 26.93 7.26
C GLY A 180 22.22 28.43 7.19
N ARG A 181 21.84 29.18 8.24
CA ARG A 181 22.17 30.60 8.38
C ARG A 181 23.68 30.86 8.57
N ARG A 182 24.42 29.87 9.05
CA ARG A 182 25.87 29.98 9.29
C ARG A 182 26.70 29.19 8.27
N PHE A 183 26.15 28.09 7.73
CA PHE A 183 26.88 27.16 6.87
C PHE A 183 26.17 27.01 5.52
N TRP A 184 26.82 27.45 4.44
CA TRP A 184 26.26 27.45 3.07
C TRP A 184 25.85 26.06 2.56
N TRP A 185 26.56 25.02 2.99
CA TRP A 185 26.37 23.64 2.50
C TRP A 185 25.20 22.89 3.13
N VAL A 186 24.63 23.42 4.22
CA VAL A 186 23.59 22.71 4.99
C VAL A 186 22.35 22.42 4.14
N ASP A 187 21.89 23.38 3.35
CA ASP A 187 20.73 23.20 2.48
C ASP A 187 20.93 22.10 1.45
N SER A 188 22.10 22.05 0.85
CA SER A 188 22.44 21.02 -0.13
C SER A 188 22.47 19.61 0.49
N ILE A 189 23.08 19.47 1.66
CA ILE A 189 23.12 18.18 2.39
C ILE A 189 21.70 17.76 2.79
N MET A 190 20.88 18.68 3.28
CA MET A 190 19.48 18.40 3.62
C MET A 190 18.66 18.03 2.38
N GLY A 191 18.87 18.74 1.25
CA GLY A 191 18.23 18.40 -0.01
C GLY A 191 18.58 16.99 -0.51
N ILE A 192 19.85 16.59 -0.37
CA ILE A 192 20.28 15.20 -0.65
C ILE A 192 19.57 14.23 0.29
N ALA A 193 19.54 14.50 1.60
CA ALA A 193 18.90 13.63 2.57
C ALA A 193 17.40 13.45 2.28
N VAL A 194 16.67 14.53 1.99
CA VAL A 194 15.24 14.45 1.61
C VAL A 194 15.06 13.69 0.30
N SER A 195 15.93 13.89 -0.70
CA SER A 195 15.88 13.13 -1.96
C SER A 195 16.04 11.62 -1.71
N LEU A 196 16.92 11.23 -0.80
CA LEU A 196 17.08 9.81 -0.42
C LEU A 196 15.83 9.25 0.28
N VAL A 197 15.16 10.05 1.10
CA VAL A 197 13.86 9.66 1.70
C VAL A 197 12.80 9.46 0.61
N ILE A 198 12.73 10.37 -0.39
CA ILE A 198 11.81 10.23 -1.53
C ILE A 198 12.12 8.93 -2.29
N PHE A 199 13.39 8.61 -2.57
CA PHE A 199 13.78 7.35 -3.22
C PHE A 199 13.38 6.12 -2.41
N TYR A 200 13.59 6.14 -1.11
CA TYR A 200 13.22 5.04 -0.24
C TYR A 200 11.70 4.79 -0.26
N THR A 201 10.90 5.85 -0.12
CA THR A 201 9.44 5.77 -0.20
C THR A 201 8.99 5.26 -1.57
N THR A 202 9.56 5.81 -2.65
CA THR A 202 9.31 5.38 -4.02
C THR A 202 9.63 3.90 -4.22
N TYR A 203 10.77 3.44 -3.72
CA TYR A 203 11.15 2.02 -3.80
C TYR A 203 10.13 1.11 -3.13
N ILE A 204 9.65 1.47 -1.96
CA ILE A 204 8.63 0.69 -1.24
C ILE A 204 7.34 0.62 -2.05
N ILE A 205 6.86 1.76 -2.58
CA ILE A 205 5.63 1.82 -3.37
C ILE A 205 5.76 0.97 -4.64
N LEU A 206 6.83 1.16 -5.41
CA LEU A 206 7.04 0.44 -6.66
C LEU A 206 7.24 -1.05 -6.43
N LYS A 207 8.06 -1.44 -5.45
CA LYS A 207 8.31 -2.85 -5.13
C LYS A 207 7.00 -3.57 -4.80
N LYS A 208 6.17 -2.98 -3.93
CA LYS A 208 4.87 -3.57 -3.55
C LYS A 208 3.92 -3.66 -4.74
N SER A 209 3.77 -2.56 -5.49
CA SER A 209 2.85 -2.52 -6.62
C SER A 209 3.26 -3.46 -7.75
N ILE A 210 4.54 -3.50 -8.09
CA ILE A 210 5.08 -4.40 -9.12
C ILE A 210 4.96 -5.86 -8.67
N SER A 211 5.29 -6.19 -7.41
CA SER A 211 5.14 -7.54 -6.86
C SER A 211 3.70 -8.04 -7.00
N THR A 212 2.73 -7.22 -6.62
CA THR A 212 1.32 -7.57 -6.75
C THR A 212 0.87 -7.73 -8.20
N LEU A 213 1.40 -6.90 -9.16
CA LEU A 213 1.09 -7.03 -10.60
C LEU A 213 1.68 -8.30 -11.23
N ILE A 214 2.89 -8.70 -10.80
CA ILE A 214 3.55 -9.92 -11.30
C ILE A 214 2.84 -11.17 -10.75
N GLY A 215 2.23 -11.08 -9.58
CA GLY A 215 1.60 -12.18 -8.86
C GLY A 215 2.43 -12.59 -7.65
N GLU A 216 1.86 -12.46 -6.49
CA GLU A 216 2.47 -12.84 -5.22
C GLU A 216 2.08 -14.28 -4.86
N GLU A 217 2.99 -14.98 -4.21
CA GLU A 217 2.70 -16.27 -3.59
C GLU A 217 1.54 -16.12 -2.58
N PRO A 218 0.60 -17.09 -2.52
CA PRO A 218 -0.43 -17.08 -1.50
C PRO A 218 0.17 -17.01 -0.09
N SER A 219 -0.43 -16.22 0.79
CA SER A 219 0.01 -16.18 2.19
C SER A 219 -0.24 -17.52 2.88
N GLU A 220 0.59 -17.86 3.88
CA GLU A 220 0.44 -19.09 4.66
C GLU A 220 -0.96 -19.23 5.28
N ASP A 221 -1.54 -18.13 5.78
CA ASP A 221 -2.90 -18.11 6.32
C ASP A 221 -3.95 -18.45 5.26
N PHE A 222 -3.79 -17.91 4.03
CA PHE A 222 -4.69 -18.18 2.91
C PHE A 222 -4.61 -19.65 2.47
N GLU A 223 -3.40 -20.18 2.36
CA GLU A 223 -3.20 -21.59 2.03
C GLU A 223 -3.79 -22.51 3.11
N ALA A 224 -3.54 -22.20 4.39
CA ALA A 224 -4.07 -22.97 5.51
C ALA A 224 -5.60 -22.98 5.53
N GLU A 225 -6.26 -21.87 5.19
CA GLU A 225 -7.71 -21.76 5.14
C GLU A 225 -8.30 -22.61 3.99
N ILE A 226 -7.72 -22.56 2.79
CA ILE A 226 -8.12 -23.45 1.67
C ILE A 226 -7.93 -24.90 2.04
N ARG A 227 -6.77 -25.29 2.60
CA ARG A 227 -6.50 -26.66 3.03
C ARG A 227 -7.52 -27.13 4.07
N LYS A 228 -7.90 -26.27 5.01
CA LYS A 228 -8.92 -26.56 6.02
C LYS A 228 -10.30 -26.79 5.39
N ILE A 229 -10.72 -25.94 4.44
CA ILE A 229 -12.00 -26.12 3.74
C ILE A 229 -12.00 -27.43 2.97
N VAL A 230 -10.93 -27.73 2.24
CA VAL A 230 -10.80 -28.99 1.48
C VAL A 230 -10.83 -30.20 2.41
N ALA A 231 -10.04 -30.21 3.48
CA ALA A 231 -9.99 -31.30 4.45
C ALA A 231 -11.35 -31.57 5.12
N ASN A 232 -12.10 -30.53 5.46
CA ASN A 232 -13.41 -30.62 6.09
C ASN A 232 -14.51 -31.17 5.16
N ASN A 233 -14.30 -31.11 3.84
CA ASN A 233 -15.30 -31.54 2.85
C ASN A 233 -14.92 -32.81 2.10
N MET A 234 -13.75 -33.40 2.38
CA MET A 234 -13.26 -34.62 1.79
C MET A 234 -13.08 -35.71 2.87
N SER A 235 -13.41 -36.93 2.53
CA SER A 235 -13.25 -38.09 3.44
C SER A 235 -11.82 -38.62 3.49
N HIS A 236 -10.94 -38.19 2.56
CA HIS A 236 -9.55 -38.62 2.45
C HIS A 236 -8.68 -37.46 1.97
N ASP A 237 -7.38 -37.56 2.18
CA ASP A 237 -6.41 -36.56 1.71
C ASP A 237 -6.32 -36.59 0.18
N VAL A 238 -6.76 -35.50 -0.45
CA VAL A 238 -6.74 -35.29 -1.91
C VAL A 238 -5.42 -34.69 -2.41
N LYS A 239 -4.40 -34.58 -1.55
CA LYS A 239 -3.05 -34.07 -1.89
C LYS A 239 -3.11 -32.76 -2.65
N LEU A 240 -3.71 -31.72 -2.04
CA LEU A 240 -3.74 -30.37 -2.59
C LEU A 240 -2.33 -29.85 -2.82
N HIS A 241 -2.05 -29.40 -4.04
CA HIS A 241 -0.75 -28.87 -4.48
C HIS A 241 -0.93 -27.85 -5.59
N HIS A 242 0.16 -27.14 -5.99
CA HIS A 242 0.17 -26.11 -7.03
C HIS A 242 -0.89 -25.02 -6.78
N LEU A 243 -0.95 -24.52 -5.54
CA LEU A 243 -1.87 -23.44 -5.18
C LEU A 243 -1.32 -22.11 -5.72
N HIS A 244 -2.08 -21.46 -6.58
CA HIS A 244 -1.83 -20.12 -7.06
C HIS A 244 -3.01 -19.21 -6.72
N SER A 245 -2.74 -17.93 -6.51
CA SER A 245 -3.76 -16.91 -6.25
C SER A 245 -3.51 -15.69 -7.12
N HIS A 246 -4.53 -15.24 -7.81
CA HIS A 246 -4.52 -14.03 -8.61
C HIS A 246 -5.44 -12.98 -7.99
N LYS A 247 -4.93 -11.76 -7.82
CA LYS A 247 -5.70 -10.66 -7.25
C LYS A 247 -5.98 -9.61 -8.33
N TYR A 248 -7.24 -9.30 -8.53
CA TYR A 248 -7.73 -8.24 -9.41
C TYR A 248 -8.50 -7.21 -8.59
N GLY A 249 -7.79 -6.51 -7.69
CA GLY A 249 -8.39 -5.66 -6.66
C GLY A 249 -9.09 -6.47 -5.57
N ASP A 250 -10.40 -6.26 -5.40
CA ASP A 250 -11.20 -7.03 -4.45
C ASP A 250 -11.52 -8.45 -4.95
N ASN A 251 -11.50 -8.66 -6.27
CA ASN A 251 -11.72 -9.99 -6.85
C ASN A 251 -10.45 -10.83 -6.70
N LYS A 252 -10.61 -12.01 -6.13
CA LYS A 252 -9.54 -13.00 -5.98
C LYS A 252 -9.95 -14.26 -6.68
N GLU A 253 -9.03 -14.81 -7.45
CA GLU A 253 -9.14 -16.12 -8.05
C GLU A 253 -8.05 -17.02 -7.52
N SER A 254 -8.37 -18.28 -7.30
CA SER A 254 -7.41 -19.29 -6.88
C SER A 254 -7.48 -20.48 -7.79
N THR A 255 -6.33 -21.00 -8.18
CA THR A 255 -6.22 -22.26 -8.90
C THR A 255 -5.36 -23.22 -8.10
N PHE A 256 -5.78 -24.48 -8.00
CA PHE A 256 -4.99 -25.52 -7.35
C PHE A 256 -5.34 -26.90 -7.89
N HIS A 257 -4.48 -27.85 -7.62
CA HIS A 257 -4.64 -29.23 -8.06
C HIS A 257 -5.02 -30.12 -6.89
N ILE A 258 -5.89 -31.10 -7.17
CA ILE A 258 -6.23 -32.22 -6.27
C ILE A 258 -6.05 -33.53 -6.98
N ARG A 259 -5.82 -34.60 -6.22
CA ARG A 259 -5.72 -35.93 -6.76
C ARG A 259 -6.91 -36.80 -6.34
N LEU A 260 -7.56 -37.40 -7.35
CA LEU A 260 -8.68 -38.32 -7.14
C LEU A 260 -8.34 -39.70 -7.72
N PRO A 261 -9.04 -40.79 -7.29
CA PRO A 261 -8.83 -42.12 -7.84
C PRO A 261 -8.95 -42.17 -9.37
N ALA A 262 -8.02 -42.85 -10.04
CA ALA A 262 -7.97 -42.92 -11.50
C ALA A 262 -9.16 -43.64 -12.15
N ASP A 263 -9.86 -44.50 -11.40
CA ASP A 263 -11.05 -45.23 -11.79
C ASP A 263 -12.37 -44.51 -11.51
N MET A 264 -12.28 -43.30 -10.92
CA MET A 264 -13.44 -42.46 -10.64
C MET A 264 -14.09 -42.00 -11.95
N ARG A 265 -15.43 -42.03 -11.99
CA ARG A 265 -16.17 -41.50 -13.16
C ARG A 265 -15.99 -39.99 -13.25
N LEU A 266 -15.86 -39.47 -14.47
CA LEU A 266 -15.68 -38.01 -14.73
C LEU A 266 -16.78 -37.18 -14.08
N GLU A 267 -18.03 -37.63 -14.13
CA GLU A 267 -19.19 -36.98 -13.49
C GLU A 267 -19.05 -36.86 -11.96
N GLU A 268 -18.48 -37.86 -11.32
CA GLU A 268 -18.24 -37.85 -9.88
C GLU A 268 -17.08 -36.92 -9.50
N ALA A 269 -15.99 -36.96 -10.26
CA ALA A 269 -14.84 -36.07 -10.09
C ALA A 269 -15.25 -34.59 -10.26
N HIS A 270 -16.07 -34.33 -11.29
CA HIS A 270 -16.60 -32.97 -11.53
C HIS A 270 -17.50 -32.49 -10.38
N ARG A 271 -18.37 -33.32 -9.87
CA ARG A 271 -19.24 -32.97 -8.74
C ARG A 271 -18.45 -32.69 -7.46
N ILE A 272 -17.32 -33.37 -7.25
CA ILE A 272 -16.41 -33.10 -6.13
C ILE A 272 -15.76 -31.71 -6.29
N SER A 273 -15.20 -31.40 -7.45
CA SER A 273 -14.57 -30.08 -7.69
C SER A 273 -15.58 -28.97 -7.55
N GLU A 274 -16.77 -29.07 -8.16
CA GLU A 274 -17.85 -28.08 -8.06
C GLU A 274 -18.30 -27.85 -6.59
N LYS A 275 -18.42 -28.92 -5.81
CA LYS A 275 -18.73 -28.81 -4.38
C LYS A 275 -17.67 -28.08 -3.60
N LEU A 276 -16.38 -28.35 -3.85
CA LEU A 276 -15.27 -27.68 -3.19
C LEU A 276 -15.18 -26.21 -3.60
N GLU A 277 -15.30 -25.90 -4.90
CA GLU A 277 -15.33 -24.54 -5.43
C GLU A 277 -16.44 -23.72 -4.76
N LYS A 278 -17.65 -24.28 -4.67
CA LYS A 278 -18.77 -23.65 -3.96
C LYS A 278 -18.47 -23.41 -2.47
N LYS A 279 -17.86 -24.36 -1.78
CA LYS A 279 -17.51 -24.23 -0.36
C LYS A 279 -16.43 -23.18 -0.13
N ILE A 280 -15.47 -23.08 -1.02
CA ILE A 280 -14.44 -22.03 -0.98
C ILE A 280 -15.08 -20.65 -1.22
N LYS A 281 -15.97 -20.55 -2.20
CA LYS A 281 -16.71 -19.30 -2.46
C LYS A 281 -17.56 -18.87 -1.27
N GLU A 282 -18.29 -19.81 -0.64
CA GLU A 282 -19.09 -19.54 0.56
C GLU A 282 -18.25 -19.14 1.78
N GLY A 283 -17.05 -19.73 1.95
CA GLY A 283 -16.20 -19.50 3.12
C GLY A 283 -15.26 -18.31 3.01
N MET A 284 -14.75 -18.03 1.82
CA MET A 284 -13.69 -17.05 1.59
C MET A 284 -14.07 -15.91 0.62
N ASP A 285 -15.23 -16.00 -0.04
CA ASP A 285 -15.70 -15.06 -1.08
C ASP A 285 -14.69 -14.89 -2.24
N ILE A 286 -14.13 -16.04 -2.70
CA ILE A 286 -13.20 -16.11 -3.83
C ILE A 286 -13.68 -17.11 -4.86
N GLU A 287 -13.36 -16.89 -6.14
CA GLU A 287 -13.53 -17.88 -7.19
C GLU A 287 -12.37 -18.88 -7.16
N ALA A 288 -12.68 -20.16 -7.20
CA ALA A 288 -11.67 -21.22 -7.27
C ALA A 288 -11.85 -22.05 -8.54
N THR A 289 -10.76 -22.42 -9.17
CA THR A 289 -10.73 -23.42 -10.26
C THR A 289 -9.87 -24.58 -9.83
N ILE A 290 -10.44 -25.77 -9.84
CA ILE A 290 -9.77 -26.97 -9.35
C ILE A 290 -9.39 -27.88 -10.51
N HIS A 291 -8.08 -28.09 -10.69
CA HIS A 291 -7.57 -29.08 -11.61
C HIS A 291 -7.51 -30.46 -10.95
N VAL A 292 -8.21 -31.42 -11.54
CA VAL A 292 -8.27 -32.81 -11.03
C VAL A 292 -7.23 -33.66 -11.72
N GLU A 293 -6.33 -34.27 -10.95
CA GLU A 293 -5.33 -35.25 -11.41
C GLU A 293 -5.65 -36.64 -10.92
N PRO A 294 -5.38 -37.69 -11.72
CA PRO A 294 -5.53 -39.08 -11.25
C PRO A 294 -4.41 -39.44 -10.25
N ILE A 295 -4.74 -40.18 -9.21
CA ILE A 295 -3.73 -40.79 -8.35
C ILE A 295 -2.98 -41.86 -9.20
N ARG A 296 -1.70 -41.59 -9.49
CA ARG A 296 -0.85 -42.57 -10.16
C ARG A 296 -0.52 -43.68 -9.17
N VAL A 297 -1.03 -44.86 -9.44
CA VAL A 297 -0.60 -46.08 -8.74
C VAL A 297 0.86 -46.33 -9.17
N THR A 298 1.80 -46.15 -8.25
CA THR A 298 3.21 -46.50 -8.46
C THR A 298 3.31 -47.97 -8.78
N GLY A 299 3.28 -48.33 -10.09
CA GLY A 299 3.34 -49.74 -10.55
C GLY A 299 3.00 -49.99 -12.02
N SER A 300 2.43 -49.00 -12.72
CA SER A 300 2.16 -49.20 -14.16
C SER A 300 3.35 -48.73 -15.00
N LYS A 301 3.98 -49.67 -15.70
CA LYS A 301 5.07 -49.51 -16.65
C LYS A 301 4.79 -48.38 -17.64
N LYS A 302 5.83 -47.54 -17.91
CA LYS A 302 5.88 -46.55 -18.96
C LYS A 302 5.23 -47.07 -20.24
N GLN A 303 4.19 -46.42 -20.74
CA GLN A 303 3.83 -46.55 -22.15
C GLN A 303 4.94 -45.89 -22.98
N PRO A 304 5.41 -46.53 -24.05
CA PRO A 304 6.38 -45.94 -24.97
C PRO A 304 5.79 -44.71 -25.69
N LYS A 305 6.67 -43.80 -26.04
CA LYS A 305 6.38 -42.54 -26.72
C LYS A 305 5.63 -42.71 -28.04
#